data_3439ec8bcbdd8380930e3ba123e38e8d
#
_entry.id   3439ec8bcbdd8380930e3ba123e38e8d
#
_cell.length_a   1.000
_cell.length_b   1.000
_cell.length_c   1.000
_cell.angle_alpha   90.00
_cell.angle_beta   90.00
_cell.angle_gamma   90.00
#
_symmetry.space_group_name_H-M   'P 1'
#
loop_
_entity.id
_entity.type
_entity.pdbx_description
1 polymer ?
#
loop_
_entity_poly.entity_id
_entity_poly.type
_entity_poly.pdbx_seq_one_letter_code
_entity_poly.pdbx_strand_id
1 'polypeptide(L)'
;MAYYIKQQFISMNRPKEKFINLKGITIHSTANIGATSLNHYNYWNNADRQSSVHYIADWIGEEIYQFIPESEIAWHTGNWQGNREWLGIEMAETSDKNQFDIVWNKTVWFVADLCIKHNWNVDDNVWSHNGLRSLYKGIDHTDPYEYLTRMGKTWNQLCDVINAKIIELKKPTPIITPSRSTISTTQSINNNQGDDNVLETCVLLFSKDDYFAGGDIAQKYNCAIFIRPTDKTCPKEAFNSKKLFVIGGSSVKHPNEILLSGLTKFDTCTAVGNYIKGK
;
A
#
# COMPACT_ATOMS: atom_id res chain seq x y z
N MET A 1 -1.82 2.41 3.81
CA MET A 1 -0.36 2.42 4.08
C MET A 1 0.36 2.44 2.76
N ALA A 2 1.37 3.26 2.62
CA ALA A 2 2.31 3.14 1.52
C ALA A 2 3.39 2.15 2.00
N TYR A 3 3.50 1.01 1.33
CA TYR A 3 4.64 0.11 1.51
C TYR A 3 5.90 0.78 0.96
N TYR A 4 7.06 0.27 1.28
CA TYR A 4 8.31 0.81 0.75
C TYR A 4 9.18 -0.30 0.16
N ILE A 5 10.04 0.09 -0.78
CA ILE A 5 10.96 -0.83 -1.43
C ILE A 5 12.26 -0.89 -0.64
N LYS A 6 12.60 -2.08 -0.18
CA LYS A 6 13.88 -2.37 0.47
C LYS A 6 14.83 -3.00 -0.53
N GLN A 7 15.81 -2.24 -0.96
CA GLN A 7 16.84 -2.75 -1.86
C GLN A 7 17.82 -3.65 -1.12
N GLN A 8 17.91 -4.89 -1.56
CA GLN A 8 18.85 -5.89 -1.05
C GLN A 8 19.29 -6.76 -2.25
N PHE A 9 20.15 -6.21 -3.09
CA PHE A 9 20.54 -6.87 -4.34
C PHE A 9 21.33 -8.14 -4.10
N ILE A 10 20.97 -9.20 -4.84
CA ILE A 10 21.73 -10.43 -4.91
C ILE A 10 22.96 -10.24 -5.79
N SER A 11 24.01 -11.00 -5.52
CA SER A 11 25.25 -11.03 -6.32
C SER A 11 25.30 -12.22 -7.27
N MET A 12 24.74 -13.37 -6.86
CA MET A 12 24.57 -14.56 -7.70
C MET A 12 23.20 -14.52 -8.39
N ASN A 13 23.04 -15.30 -9.46
CA ASN A 13 21.79 -15.36 -10.24
C ASN A 13 21.28 -13.99 -10.72
N ARG A 14 22.21 -13.08 -10.92
CA ARG A 14 21.97 -11.73 -11.42
C ARG A 14 22.70 -11.54 -12.74
N PRO A 15 22.00 -11.61 -13.88
CA PRO A 15 22.60 -11.57 -15.22
C PRO A 15 23.36 -10.29 -15.51
N LYS A 16 22.98 -9.17 -14.89
CA LYS A 16 23.52 -7.81 -15.17
C LYS A 16 23.32 -7.35 -16.61
N GLU A 17 22.37 -7.96 -17.31
CA GLU A 17 21.96 -7.55 -18.64
C GLU A 17 20.80 -6.55 -18.55
N LYS A 18 20.64 -5.74 -19.57
CA LYS A 18 19.56 -4.76 -19.65
C LYS A 18 18.36 -5.31 -20.40
N PHE A 19 17.18 -4.81 -20.11
CA PHE A 19 16.00 -5.05 -20.92
C PHE A 19 16.22 -4.61 -22.37
N ILE A 20 15.63 -5.35 -23.30
CA ILE A 20 15.56 -4.94 -24.73
C ILE A 20 14.39 -3.99 -24.90
N ASN A 21 13.23 -4.36 -24.35
CA ASN A 21 11.99 -3.61 -24.45
C ASN A 21 11.11 -3.97 -23.25
N LEU A 22 11.17 -3.19 -22.19
CA LEU A 22 10.38 -3.44 -20.99
C LEU A 22 8.89 -3.21 -21.27
N LYS A 23 8.10 -4.28 -21.23
CA LYS A 23 6.66 -4.28 -21.55
C LYS A 23 5.75 -4.22 -20.33
N GLY A 24 6.20 -4.72 -19.19
CA GLY A 24 5.34 -4.79 -18.00
C GLY A 24 5.93 -5.63 -16.89
N ILE A 25 5.05 -6.18 -16.06
CA ILE A 25 5.41 -7.01 -14.91
C ILE A 25 4.68 -8.35 -14.92
N THR A 26 5.41 -9.41 -14.55
CA THR A 26 4.87 -10.74 -14.32
C THR A 26 4.71 -10.98 -12.83
N ILE A 27 3.53 -11.42 -12.41
CA ILE A 27 3.25 -11.83 -11.05
C ILE A 27 3.38 -13.35 -10.96
N HIS A 28 4.23 -13.78 -10.02
CA HIS A 28 4.51 -15.16 -9.67
C HIS A 28 4.00 -15.51 -8.27
N SER A 29 4.11 -16.78 -7.90
CA SER A 29 4.08 -17.22 -6.51
C SER A 29 5.20 -18.24 -6.27
N THR A 30 5.79 -18.18 -5.08
CA THR A 30 7.08 -18.83 -4.78
C THR A 30 7.08 -20.36 -4.80
N ALA A 31 5.93 -21.00 -4.87
CA ALA A 31 5.77 -22.47 -4.72
C ALA A 31 6.51 -23.04 -3.48
N ASN A 32 6.76 -22.21 -2.47
CA ASN A 32 7.53 -22.53 -1.27
C ASN A 32 6.82 -21.98 -0.03
N ILE A 33 5.84 -22.74 0.45
CA ILE A 33 4.97 -22.33 1.57
C ILE A 33 5.79 -22.08 2.83
N GLY A 34 5.62 -20.88 3.42
CA GLY A 34 6.27 -20.48 4.66
C GLY A 34 7.65 -19.82 4.50
N ALA A 35 8.18 -19.74 3.28
CA ALA A 35 9.44 -19.05 3.02
C ALA A 35 9.24 -17.54 2.86
N THR A 36 10.02 -16.77 3.60
CA THR A 36 10.01 -15.30 3.57
C THR A 36 10.94 -14.74 2.49
N SER A 37 10.90 -13.43 2.29
CA SER A 37 11.82 -12.74 1.38
C SER A 37 13.29 -13.01 1.72
N LEU A 38 13.63 -13.07 3.01
CA LEU A 38 15.00 -13.37 3.43
C LEU A 38 15.42 -14.81 3.10
N ASN A 39 14.50 -15.78 3.20
CA ASN A 39 14.78 -17.16 2.76
C ASN A 39 15.08 -17.20 1.26
N HIS A 40 14.29 -16.49 0.45
CA HIS A 40 14.49 -16.42 -1.00
C HIS A 40 15.76 -15.63 -1.38
N TYR A 41 16.08 -14.54 -0.65
CA TYR A 41 17.36 -13.85 -0.81
C TYR A 41 18.53 -14.83 -0.64
N ASN A 42 18.54 -15.58 0.46
CA ASN A 42 19.60 -16.55 0.73
C ASN A 42 19.62 -17.67 -0.32
N TYR A 43 18.46 -18.13 -0.77
CA TYR A 43 18.35 -19.14 -1.82
C TYR A 43 19.03 -18.70 -3.12
N TRP A 44 18.74 -17.49 -3.59
CA TRP A 44 19.31 -16.97 -4.84
C TRP A 44 20.70 -16.39 -4.69
N ASN A 45 21.15 -16.01 -3.49
CA ASN A 45 22.46 -15.38 -3.30
C ASN A 45 23.57 -16.34 -2.89
N ASN A 46 23.26 -17.60 -2.52
CA ASN A 46 24.25 -18.52 -1.96
C ASN A 46 24.65 -19.66 -2.92
N ALA A 47 23.94 -19.87 -4.02
CA ALA A 47 24.28 -20.91 -5.01
C ALA A 47 23.73 -20.53 -6.39
N ASP A 48 24.32 -21.13 -7.44
CA ASP A 48 23.78 -21.00 -8.79
C ASP A 48 22.46 -21.77 -8.90
N ARG A 49 21.37 -21.05 -9.18
CA ARG A 49 20.00 -21.55 -9.27
C ARG A 49 19.42 -21.46 -10.67
N GLN A 50 20.09 -20.74 -11.57
CA GLN A 50 19.57 -20.45 -12.92
C GLN A 50 18.19 -19.79 -12.88
N SER A 51 17.87 -19.11 -11.78
CA SER A 51 16.61 -18.42 -11.54
C SER A 51 16.80 -17.23 -10.62
N SER A 52 15.98 -16.23 -10.77
CA SER A 52 15.94 -15.04 -9.91
C SER A 52 14.70 -14.21 -10.23
N VAL A 53 14.35 -13.25 -9.36
CA VAL A 53 13.24 -12.33 -9.56
C VAL A 53 13.65 -10.92 -9.14
N HIS A 54 12.98 -9.89 -9.64
CA HIS A 54 13.27 -8.51 -9.28
C HIS A 54 12.77 -8.18 -7.88
N TYR A 55 11.54 -8.61 -7.55
CA TYR A 55 10.85 -8.24 -6.33
C TYR A 55 10.22 -9.44 -5.66
N ILE A 56 10.07 -9.36 -4.35
CA ILE A 56 9.29 -10.30 -3.56
C ILE A 56 8.51 -9.58 -2.48
N ALA A 57 7.23 -9.91 -2.36
CA ALA A 57 6.34 -9.50 -1.30
C ALA A 57 6.10 -10.68 -0.35
N ASP A 58 6.41 -10.51 0.94
CA ASP A 58 6.07 -11.45 1.99
C ASP A 58 5.21 -10.78 3.07
N TRP A 59 4.87 -11.50 4.12
CA TRP A 59 4.03 -11.02 5.23
C TRP A 59 4.82 -10.35 6.36
N ILE A 60 6.13 -10.22 6.22
CA ILE A 60 6.97 -9.61 7.25
C ILE A 60 7.10 -8.11 7.02
N GLY A 61 6.87 -7.32 8.07
CA GLY A 61 7.03 -5.86 8.02
C GLY A 61 6.19 -5.15 6.93
N GLU A 62 6.66 -4.00 6.49
CA GLU A 62 6.00 -3.17 5.47
C GLU A 62 6.81 -3.13 4.15
N GLU A 63 7.98 -3.76 4.12
CA GLU A 63 8.86 -3.76 2.98
C GLU A 63 8.44 -4.76 1.89
N ILE A 64 8.70 -4.36 0.64
CA ILE A 64 8.78 -5.23 -0.53
C ILE A 64 10.26 -5.26 -0.91
N TYR A 65 10.84 -6.45 -0.94
CA TYR A 65 12.27 -6.57 -1.22
C TYR A 65 12.54 -6.49 -2.71
N GLN A 66 13.56 -5.71 -3.07
CA GLN A 66 14.10 -5.65 -4.41
C GLN A 66 15.45 -6.36 -4.46
N PHE A 67 15.54 -7.44 -5.22
CA PHE A 67 16.73 -8.27 -5.35
C PHE A 67 17.56 -7.97 -6.59
N ILE A 68 16.94 -7.42 -7.64
CA ILE A 68 17.59 -7.01 -8.88
C ILE A 68 17.11 -5.60 -9.25
N PRO A 69 18.00 -4.68 -9.69
CA PRO A 69 17.60 -3.36 -10.16
C PRO A 69 16.61 -3.44 -11.33
N GLU A 70 15.67 -2.52 -11.42
CA GLU A 70 14.74 -2.42 -12.56
C GLU A 70 15.43 -2.17 -13.92
N SER A 71 16.69 -1.80 -13.91
CA SER A 71 17.47 -1.60 -15.13
C SER A 71 18.11 -2.88 -15.68
N GLU A 72 18.02 -3.98 -14.95
CA GLU A 72 18.61 -5.28 -15.28
C GLU A 72 17.51 -6.34 -15.42
N ILE A 73 17.78 -7.40 -16.18
CA ILE A 73 16.87 -8.52 -16.30
C ILE A 73 17.01 -9.49 -15.13
N ALA A 74 15.99 -10.31 -14.91
CA ALA A 74 16.02 -11.46 -14.00
C ALA A 74 15.65 -12.75 -14.76
N TRP A 75 15.97 -13.90 -14.20
CA TRP A 75 15.63 -15.20 -14.76
C TRP A 75 14.39 -15.78 -14.10
N HIS A 76 13.20 -15.35 -14.55
CA HIS A 76 11.94 -15.69 -13.88
C HIS A 76 10.83 -16.22 -14.79
N THR A 77 10.96 -16.07 -16.11
CA THR A 77 9.86 -16.46 -17.01
C THR A 77 10.05 -17.83 -17.64
N GLY A 78 11.21 -18.48 -17.46
CA GLY A 78 11.55 -19.72 -18.17
C GLY A 78 11.79 -19.54 -19.68
N ASN A 79 11.73 -18.31 -20.18
CA ASN A 79 11.96 -17.96 -21.57
C ASN A 79 12.91 -16.77 -21.68
N TRP A 80 13.92 -16.90 -22.54
CA TRP A 80 14.96 -15.86 -22.66
C TRP A 80 14.41 -14.51 -23.11
N GLN A 81 13.50 -14.48 -24.08
CA GLN A 81 12.88 -13.25 -24.54
C GLN A 81 11.96 -12.67 -23.45
N GLY A 82 11.18 -13.52 -22.78
CA GLY A 82 10.34 -13.11 -21.67
C GLY A 82 11.14 -12.42 -20.55
N ASN A 83 12.29 -12.98 -20.16
CA ASN A 83 13.18 -12.37 -19.17
C ASN A 83 13.68 -10.97 -19.57
N ARG A 84 13.78 -10.68 -20.87
CA ARG A 84 14.28 -9.41 -21.42
C ARG A 84 13.18 -8.37 -21.66
N GLU A 85 11.93 -8.72 -21.39
CA GLU A 85 10.77 -7.87 -21.68
C GLU A 85 9.87 -7.63 -20.46
N TRP A 86 10.05 -8.40 -19.36
CA TRP A 86 9.18 -8.33 -18.21
C TRP A 86 9.95 -8.20 -16.89
N LEU A 87 9.48 -7.31 -16.01
CA LEU A 87 9.83 -7.36 -14.58
C LEU A 87 9.16 -8.58 -13.94
N GLY A 88 9.61 -9.01 -12.78
CA GLY A 88 8.98 -10.08 -12.01
C GLY A 88 8.80 -9.71 -10.56
N ILE A 89 7.64 -10.06 -9.99
CA ILE A 89 7.40 -10.06 -8.55
C ILE A 89 6.89 -11.42 -8.11
N GLU A 90 7.45 -11.93 -7.01
CA GLU A 90 6.98 -13.13 -6.32
C GLU A 90 6.05 -12.78 -5.17
N MET A 91 4.92 -13.44 -5.10
CA MET A 91 4.07 -13.52 -3.92
C MET A 91 4.58 -14.66 -3.04
N ALA A 92 5.14 -14.37 -1.87
CA ALA A 92 5.57 -15.41 -0.94
C ALA A 92 4.37 -16.24 -0.47
N GLU A 93 4.44 -17.57 -0.63
CA GLU A 93 3.34 -18.44 -0.31
C GLU A 93 3.24 -18.75 1.18
N THR A 94 2.02 -18.73 1.66
CA THR A 94 1.64 -19.09 3.03
C THR A 94 0.34 -19.88 3.04
N SER A 95 0.07 -20.62 4.09
CA SER A 95 -1.25 -21.23 4.35
C SER A 95 -2.13 -20.42 5.29
N ASP A 96 -1.57 -19.35 5.89
CA ASP A 96 -2.30 -18.45 6.78
C ASP A 96 -2.98 -17.33 6.00
N LYS A 97 -4.29 -17.17 6.19
CA LYS A 97 -5.08 -16.15 5.45
C LYS A 97 -4.69 -14.71 5.79
N ASN A 98 -4.32 -14.43 7.04
CA ASN A 98 -3.93 -13.08 7.43
C ASN A 98 -2.58 -12.70 6.81
N GLN A 99 -1.64 -13.65 6.76
CA GLN A 99 -0.38 -13.46 6.06
C GLN A 99 -0.60 -13.28 4.56
N PHE A 100 -1.47 -14.09 3.97
CA PHE A 100 -1.84 -13.94 2.55
C PHE A 100 -2.40 -12.55 2.25
N ASP A 101 -3.29 -12.03 3.09
CA ASP A 101 -3.87 -10.69 2.89
C ASP A 101 -2.80 -9.59 2.92
N ILE A 102 -1.74 -9.75 3.72
CA ILE A 102 -0.58 -8.84 3.71
C ILE A 102 0.18 -8.94 2.39
N VAL A 103 0.51 -10.16 1.94
CA VAL A 103 1.20 -10.39 0.65
C VAL A 103 0.38 -9.86 -0.52
N TRP A 104 -0.92 -10.15 -0.53
CA TRP A 104 -1.88 -9.65 -1.51
C TRP A 104 -1.87 -8.13 -1.60
N ASN A 105 -2.03 -7.46 -0.45
CA ASN A 105 -2.09 -6.00 -0.41
C ASN A 105 -0.77 -5.34 -0.83
N LYS A 106 0.37 -5.92 -0.45
CA LYS A 106 1.70 -5.48 -0.91
C LYS A 106 1.83 -5.60 -2.43
N THR A 107 1.46 -6.77 -2.98
CA THR A 107 1.52 -7.02 -4.42
C THR A 107 0.61 -6.07 -5.19
N VAL A 108 -0.63 -5.90 -4.75
CA VAL A 108 -1.59 -4.96 -5.36
C VAL A 108 -1.05 -3.53 -5.36
N TRP A 109 -0.57 -3.07 -4.22
CA TRP A 109 -0.02 -1.71 -4.11
C TRP A 109 1.19 -1.51 -5.03
N PHE A 110 2.13 -2.44 -5.00
CA PHE A 110 3.37 -2.36 -5.76
C PHE A 110 3.12 -2.37 -7.27
N VAL A 111 2.30 -3.29 -7.75
CA VAL A 111 1.97 -3.39 -9.18
C VAL A 111 1.20 -2.16 -9.65
N ALA A 112 0.29 -1.64 -8.83
CA ALA A 112 -0.42 -0.40 -9.15
C ALA A 112 0.53 0.81 -9.22
N ASP A 113 1.51 0.92 -8.31
CA ASP A 113 2.53 1.96 -8.31
C ASP A 113 3.41 1.89 -9.57
N LEU A 114 3.85 0.69 -9.95
CA LEU A 114 4.59 0.47 -11.20
C LEU A 114 3.76 0.84 -12.44
N CYS A 115 2.49 0.48 -12.48
CA CYS A 115 1.60 0.86 -13.57
C CYS A 115 1.49 2.37 -13.71
N ILE A 116 1.44 3.11 -12.60
CA ILE A 116 1.43 4.57 -12.62
C ILE A 116 2.78 5.11 -13.10
N LYS A 117 3.88 4.62 -12.53
CA LYS A 117 5.24 5.03 -12.85
C LYS A 117 5.59 4.88 -14.33
N HIS A 118 5.17 3.77 -14.93
CA HIS A 118 5.49 3.44 -16.33
C HIS A 118 4.36 3.78 -17.31
N ASN A 119 3.25 4.34 -16.84
CA ASN A 119 2.04 4.57 -17.62
C ASN A 119 1.49 3.27 -18.28
N TRP A 120 1.55 2.18 -17.53
CA TRP A 120 1.02 0.89 -17.93
C TRP A 120 -0.46 0.75 -17.59
N ASN A 121 -1.17 -0.09 -18.36
CA ASN A 121 -2.50 -0.60 -18.00
C ASN A 121 -2.41 -2.07 -17.59
N VAL A 122 -3.39 -2.54 -16.82
CA VAL A 122 -3.34 -3.90 -16.26
C VAL A 122 -3.52 -4.96 -17.35
N ASP A 123 -4.38 -4.71 -18.33
CA ASP A 123 -4.73 -5.72 -19.33
C ASP A 123 -3.56 -6.08 -20.25
N ASP A 124 -2.71 -5.10 -20.60
CA ASP A 124 -1.61 -5.28 -21.52
C ASP A 124 -0.27 -5.51 -20.82
N ASN A 125 -0.09 -4.98 -19.60
CA ASN A 125 1.22 -4.86 -18.98
C ASN A 125 1.36 -5.63 -17.65
N VAL A 126 0.28 -6.28 -17.15
CA VAL A 126 0.34 -7.12 -15.95
C VAL A 126 -0.07 -8.54 -16.31
N TRP A 127 0.87 -9.46 -16.22
CA TRP A 127 0.64 -10.84 -16.60
C TRP A 127 0.98 -11.81 -15.49
N SER A 128 0.26 -12.92 -15.40
CA SER A 128 0.66 -14.07 -14.62
C SER A 128 1.75 -14.85 -15.35
N HIS A 129 2.55 -15.63 -14.62
CA HIS A 129 3.47 -16.56 -15.28
C HIS A 129 2.73 -17.50 -16.24
N ASN A 130 1.59 -18.04 -15.78
CA ASN A 130 0.74 -18.87 -16.66
C ASN A 130 0.28 -18.11 -17.91
N GLY A 131 -0.05 -16.84 -17.81
CA GLY A 131 -0.50 -16.02 -18.94
C GLY A 131 0.59 -15.82 -19.99
N LEU A 132 1.86 -15.70 -19.58
CA LEU A 132 3.00 -15.56 -20.50
C LEU A 132 3.16 -16.75 -21.45
N ARG A 133 2.59 -17.92 -21.14
CA ARG A 133 2.58 -19.11 -22.03
C ARG A 133 1.93 -18.81 -23.38
N SER A 134 1.00 -17.87 -23.42
CA SER A 134 0.36 -17.43 -24.67
C SER A 134 1.27 -16.56 -25.53
N LEU A 135 2.24 -15.89 -24.92
CA LEU A 135 3.15 -14.95 -25.60
C LEU A 135 4.49 -15.62 -25.99
N TYR A 136 4.97 -16.57 -25.19
CA TYR A 136 6.28 -17.18 -25.36
C TYR A 136 6.20 -18.70 -25.29
N LYS A 137 6.92 -19.36 -26.22
CA LYS A 137 7.02 -20.82 -26.23
C LYS A 137 7.96 -21.33 -25.13
N GLY A 138 7.69 -22.53 -24.63
CA GLY A 138 8.53 -23.22 -23.65
C GLY A 138 8.33 -22.82 -22.20
N ILE A 139 7.38 -21.94 -21.91
CA ILE A 139 6.92 -21.65 -20.54
C ILE A 139 5.94 -22.76 -20.14
N ASP A 140 6.18 -23.41 -19.00
CA ASP A 140 5.38 -24.53 -18.48
C ASP A 140 4.76 -24.24 -17.10
N HIS A 141 5.18 -23.19 -16.44
CA HIS A 141 4.71 -22.79 -15.13
C HIS A 141 3.27 -22.24 -15.16
N THR A 142 2.50 -22.49 -14.09
CA THR A 142 1.08 -22.13 -13.99
C THR A 142 0.78 -21.15 -12.85
N ASP A 143 1.81 -20.70 -12.13
CA ASP A 143 1.69 -19.74 -11.04
C ASP A 143 1.20 -18.36 -11.54
N PRO A 144 0.52 -17.60 -10.69
CA PRO A 144 0.15 -17.85 -9.30
C PRO A 144 -1.23 -18.51 -9.11
N TYR A 145 -1.81 -19.13 -10.13
CA TYR A 145 -3.22 -19.56 -10.14
C TYR A 145 -3.56 -20.54 -9.01
N GLU A 146 -2.70 -21.54 -8.76
CA GLU A 146 -2.94 -22.52 -7.71
C GLU A 146 -2.91 -21.87 -6.33
N TYR A 147 -1.94 -20.98 -6.08
CA TYR A 147 -1.86 -20.24 -4.83
C TYR A 147 -3.09 -19.35 -4.61
N LEU A 148 -3.48 -18.59 -5.61
CA LEU A 148 -4.68 -17.76 -5.54
C LEU A 148 -5.93 -18.59 -5.24
N THR A 149 -6.13 -19.70 -5.96
CA THR A 149 -7.27 -20.61 -5.76
C THR A 149 -7.29 -21.18 -4.35
N ARG A 150 -6.15 -21.64 -3.84
CA ARG A 150 -6.01 -22.15 -2.46
C ARG A 150 -6.40 -21.10 -1.42
N MET A 151 -6.18 -19.82 -1.70
CA MET A 151 -6.53 -18.70 -0.84
C MET A 151 -7.93 -18.12 -1.11
N GLY A 152 -8.70 -18.74 -2.02
CA GLY A 152 -10.06 -18.30 -2.35
C GLY A 152 -10.10 -17.02 -3.20
N LYS A 153 -9.06 -16.80 -4.00
CA LYS A 153 -8.94 -15.68 -4.94
C LYS A 153 -8.80 -16.18 -6.38
N THR A 154 -9.02 -15.29 -7.33
CA THR A 154 -8.79 -15.53 -8.75
C THR A 154 -7.84 -14.50 -9.34
N TRP A 155 -7.26 -14.81 -10.49
CA TRP A 155 -6.45 -13.86 -11.25
C TRP A 155 -7.24 -12.58 -11.61
N ASN A 156 -8.47 -12.74 -12.09
CA ASN A 156 -9.30 -11.60 -12.45
C ASN A 156 -9.55 -10.68 -11.24
N GLN A 157 -9.83 -11.25 -10.06
CA GLN A 157 -9.95 -10.44 -8.84
C GLN A 157 -8.66 -9.68 -8.51
N LEU A 158 -7.48 -10.27 -8.75
CA LEU A 158 -6.21 -9.57 -8.56
C LEU A 158 -6.09 -8.38 -9.51
N CYS A 159 -6.37 -8.58 -10.79
CA CYS A 159 -6.37 -7.52 -11.79
C CYS A 159 -7.37 -6.41 -11.47
N ASP A 160 -8.59 -6.76 -11.07
CA ASP A 160 -9.63 -5.79 -10.69
C ASP A 160 -9.20 -4.92 -9.51
N VAL A 161 -8.60 -5.54 -8.48
CA VAL A 161 -8.12 -4.81 -7.28
C VAL A 161 -6.91 -3.95 -7.61
N ILE A 162 -6.00 -4.39 -8.50
CA ILE A 162 -4.89 -3.56 -8.99
C ILE A 162 -5.45 -2.34 -9.75
N ASN A 163 -6.41 -2.51 -10.65
CA ASN A 163 -7.07 -1.40 -11.35
C ASN A 163 -7.72 -0.40 -10.38
N ALA A 164 -8.44 -0.91 -9.38
CA ALA A 164 -9.05 -0.07 -8.34
C ALA A 164 -7.97 0.71 -7.55
N LYS A 165 -6.83 0.08 -7.26
CA LYS A 165 -5.71 0.71 -6.57
C LYS A 165 -5.03 1.78 -7.42
N ILE A 166 -4.89 1.59 -8.72
CA ILE A 166 -4.38 2.61 -9.65
C ILE A 166 -5.28 3.86 -9.60
N ILE A 167 -6.61 3.66 -9.62
CA ILE A 167 -7.57 4.76 -9.53
C ILE A 167 -7.44 5.47 -8.17
N GLU A 168 -7.29 4.72 -7.09
CA GLU A 168 -7.10 5.27 -5.74
C GLU A 168 -5.82 6.12 -5.65
N LEU A 169 -4.69 5.59 -6.12
CA LEU A 169 -3.40 6.26 -6.06
C LEU A 169 -3.30 7.48 -7.00
N LYS A 170 -4.02 7.49 -8.11
CA LYS A 170 -4.09 8.63 -9.04
C LYS A 170 -4.99 9.77 -8.56
N LYS A 171 -5.85 9.53 -7.57
CA LYS A 171 -6.62 10.63 -6.98
C LYS A 171 -5.64 11.63 -6.39
N PRO A 172 -5.74 12.92 -6.73
CA PRO A 172 -4.89 13.91 -6.11
C PRO A 172 -5.11 13.80 -4.60
N THR A 173 -4.04 13.56 -3.86
CA THR A 173 -4.07 13.80 -2.40
C THR A 173 -4.58 15.24 -2.27
N PRO A 174 -5.67 15.50 -1.53
CA PRO A 174 -6.12 16.86 -1.37
C PRO A 174 -4.92 17.64 -0.84
N ILE A 175 -4.38 18.51 -1.68
CA ILE A 175 -3.36 19.46 -1.27
C ILE A 175 -4.11 20.34 -0.27
N ILE A 176 -3.92 20.08 1.01
CA ILE A 176 -4.21 21.05 2.04
C ILE A 176 -3.14 22.12 1.84
N THR A 177 -3.39 23.00 0.88
CA THR A 177 -2.64 24.25 0.77
C THR A 177 -2.99 24.99 2.05
N PRO A 178 -2.03 25.24 2.95
CA PRO A 178 -2.30 26.20 4.00
C PRO A 178 -2.65 27.47 3.23
N SER A 179 -3.87 27.95 3.35
CA SER A 179 -4.24 29.28 2.89
C SER A 179 -3.30 30.23 3.58
N ARG A 180 -2.26 30.60 2.89
CA ARG A 180 -1.43 31.73 3.23
C ARG A 180 -2.30 32.95 2.99
N SER A 181 -3.07 33.33 4.00
CA SER A 181 -3.66 34.65 4.05
C SER A 181 -2.50 35.64 3.93
N THR A 182 -2.33 36.16 2.74
CA THR A 182 -1.60 37.39 2.53
C THR A 182 -2.28 38.45 3.39
N ILE A 183 -1.63 38.78 4.49
CA ILE A 183 -1.95 39.95 5.28
C ILE A 183 -1.68 41.14 4.35
N SER A 184 -2.73 41.64 3.72
CA SER A 184 -2.75 42.96 3.14
C SER A 184 -3.04 43.93 4.27
N THR A 185 -2.00 44.58 4.75
CA THR A 185 -2.08 45.66 5.69
C THR A 185 -2.82 46.81 5.00
N THR A 186 -4.02 47.14 5.44
CA THR A 186 -4.48 48.50 5.74
C THR A 186 -5.98 48.52 6.00
N GLN A 187 -6.27 49.14 7.14
CA GLN A 187 -7.44 49.87 7.57
C GLN A 187 -8.37 49.25 8.61
N SER A 188 -8.19 49.90 9.80
CA SER A 188 -9.23 50.46 10.70
C SER A 188 -10.22 49.51 11.35
N ILE A 189 -9.87 49.21 12.59
CA ILE A 189 -10.70 49.29 13.82
C ILE A 189 -12.22 49.48 13.59
N ASN A 190 -12.95 48.40 13.89
CA ASN A 190 -14.13 48.53 14.72
C ASN A 190 -14.37 47.22 15.49
N ASN A 191 -14.37 47.38 16.81
CA ASN A 191 -14.77 46.35 17.78
C ASN A 191 -16.22 45.94 17.53
N ASN A 192 -16.43 44.62 17.40
CA ASN A 192 -17.50 43.94 18.14
C ASN A 192 -17.34 42.41 17.99
N GLN A 193 -17.12 41.77 19.12
CA GLN A 193 -17.51 40.44 19.57
C GLN A 193 -18.06 39.43 18.53
N GLY A 194 -17.41 38.26 18.50
CA GLY A 194 -17.93 37.02 17.97
C GLY A 194 -16.79 36.01 17.88
N ASP A 195 -16.69 35.15 18.86
CA ASP A 195 -15.81 33.98 18.94
C ASP A 195 -16.31 32.94 17.90
N ASP A 196 -15.88 33.03 16.64
CA ASP A 196 -16.53 32.29 15.57
C ASP A 196 -15.56 31.57 14.61
N ASN A 197 -14.65 30.76 15.19
CA ASN A 197 -13.97 29.71 14.42
C ASN A 197 -13.94 28.37 15.17
N VAL A 198 -15.03 28.05 15.88
CA VAL A 198 -15.20 26.75 16.49
C VAL A 198 -15.57 25.73 15.40
N LEU A 199 -14.75 24.72 15.22
CA LEU A 199 -15.04 23.65 14.27
C LEU A 199 -16.28 22.86 14.70
N GLU A 200 -17.22 22.62 13.79
CA GLU A 200 -18.43 21.82 14.06
C GLU A 200 -18.08 20.39 14.42
N THR A 201 -17.17 19.81 13.67
CA THR A 201 -16.68 18.42 13.86
C THR A 201 -15.23 18.36 13.45
N CYS A 202 -14.44 17.57 14.16
CA CYS A 202 -13.10 17.20 13.70
C CYS A 202 -12.70 15.79 14.15
N VAL A 203 -11.64 15.30 13.55
CA VAL A 203 -11.01 14.00 13.84
C VAL A 203 -9.67 14.25 14.49
N LEU A 204 -9.39 13.55 15.59
CA LEU A 204 -8.10 13.52 16.26
C LEU A 204 -7.51 12.13 16.21
N LEU A 205 -6.39 11.97 15.51
CA LEU A 205 -5.66 10.72 15.42
C LEU A 205 -4.67 10.59 16.58
N PHE A 206 -4.54 9.39 17.13
CA PHE A 206 -3.50 9.10 18.12
C PHE A 206 -2.10 9.15 17.51
N SER A 207 -1.95 8.67 16.27
CA SER A 207 -0.71 8.67 15.52
C SER A 207 -0.99 8.77 14.00
N LYS A 208 0.07 8.88 13.20
CA LYS A 208 -0.04 8.82 11.73
C LYS A 208 -0.57 7.48 11.24
N ASP A 209 -0.38 6.41 12.00
CA ASP A 209 -0.83 5.07 11.65
C ASP A 209 -2.36 4.92 11.67
N ASP A 210 -3.05 5.82 12.38
CA ASP A 210 -4.52 5.86 12.46
C ASP A 210 -5.16 6.68 11.32
N TYR A 211 -4.34 7.25 10.42
CA TYR A 211 -4.82 8.16 9.38
C TYR A 211 -5.85 7.52 8.46
N PHE A 212 -5.69 6.24 8.15
CA PHE A 212 -6.60 5.51 7.27
C PHE A 212 -8.00 5.43 7.87
N ALA A 213 -8.08 4.99 9.13
CA ALA A 213 -9.35 4.88 9.85
C ALA A 213 -10.00 6.27 10.08
N GLY A 214 -9.19 7.26 10.46
CA GLY A 214 -9.66 8.63 10.68
C GLY A 214 -10.07 9.35 9.41
N GLY A 215 -9.43 9.02 8.28
CA GLY A 215 -9.77 9.55 6.96
C GLY A 215 -11.19 9.24 6.54
N ASP A 216 -11.66 8.02 6.78
CA ASP A 216 -13.04 7.61 6.47
C ASP A 216 -14.08 8.43 7.28
N ILE A 217 -13.79 8.70 8.56
CA ILE A 217 -14.66 9.57 9.39
C ILE A 217 -14.60 11.01 8.88
N ALA A 218 -13.41 11.53 8.60
CA ALA A 218 -13.26 12.89 8.12
C ALA A 218 -13.95 13.11 6.77
N GLN A 219 -13.89 12.13 5.87
CA GLN A 219 -14.63 12.16 4.61
C GLN A 219 -16.14 12.13 4.82
N LYS A 220 -16.64 11.25 5.71
CA LYS A 220 -18.07 11.13 6.01
C LYS A 220 -18.65 12.42 6.57
N TYR A 221 -17.91 13.14 7.40
CA TYR A 221 -18.37 14.36 8.08
C TYR A 221 -17.83 15.64 7.44
N ASN A 222 -17.04 15.54 6.37
CA ASN A 222 -16.39 16.68 5.71
C ASN A 222 -15.68 17.61 6.71
N CYS A 223 -14.77 17.05 7.53
CA CYS A 223 -14.18 17.76 8.65
C CYS A 223 -12.64 17.64 8.69
N ALA A 224 -12.01 18.51 9.47
CA ALA A 224 -10.56 18.57 9.63
C ALA A 224 -10.01 17.36 10.40
N ILE A 225 -8.78 16.98 10.09
CA ILE A 225 -8.02 15.94 10.80
C ILE A 225 -6.87 16.61 11.55
N PHE A 226 -6.75 16.29 12.84
CA PHE A 226 -5.62 16.63 13.69
C PHE A 226 -4.88 15.35 14.08
N ILE A 227 -3.59 15.46 14.32
CA ILE A 227 -2.77 14.36 14.85
C ILE A 227 -2.22 14.81 16.19
N ARG A 228 -2.29 13.94 17.20
CA ARG A 228 -1.71 14.25 18.52
C ARG A 228 -0.21 14.52 18.39
N PRO A 229 0.29 15.57 19.06
CA PRO A 229 1.73 15.82 19.15
C PRO A 229 2.49 14.65 19.82
N THR A 230 3.80 14.77 19.90
CA THR A 230 4.67 13.75 20.49
C THR A 230 4.33 13.46 21.96
N ASP A 231 3.87 14.47 22.70
CA ASP A 231 3.41 14.36 24.10
C ASP A 231 2.00 13.76 24.24
N LYS A 232 1.36 13.40 23.13
CA LYS A 232 0.02 12.80 23.05
C LYS A 232 -1.11 13.67 23.59
N THR A 233 -0.90 14.96 23.71
CA THR A 233 -1.95 15.93 24.08
C THR A 233 -2.96 16.13 22.94
N CYS A 234 -4.08 16.80 23.25
CA CYS A 234 -5.04 17.20 22.23
C CYS A 234 -4.74 18.64 21.79
N PRO A 235 -4.56 18.92 20.49
CA PRO A 235 -4.47 20.29 20.00
C PRO A 235 -5.68 21.11 20.43
N LYS A 236 -5.44 22.37 20.81
CA LYS A 236 -6.51 23.27 21.36
C LYS A 236 -7.66 23.44 20.36
N GLU A 237 -7.36 23.57 19.10
CA GLU A 237 -8.33 23.73 18.01
C GLU A 237 -9.22 22.49 17.89
N ALA A 238 -8.65 21.28 18.04
CA ALA A 238 -9.40 20.04 18.05
C ALA A 238 -10.26 19.92 19.31
N PHE A 239 -9.71 20.28 20.48
CA PHE A 239 -10.43 20.21 21.75
C PHE A 239 -11.59 21.20 21.84
N ASN A 240 -11.51 22.33 21.16
CA ASN A 240 -12.57 23.34 21.14
C ASN A 240 -13.68 23.04 20.11
N SER A 241 -13.57 21.95 19.33
CA SER A 241 -14.62 21.60 18.38
C SER A 241 -15.94 21.26 19.08
N LYS A 242 -17.08 21.40 18.39
CA LYS A 242 -18.37 21.01 18.96
C LYS A 242 -18.51 19.48 19.08
N LYS A 243 -17.84 18.71 18.20
CA LYS A 243 -17.81 17.24 18.21
C LYS A 243 -16.43 16.74 17.83
N LEU A 244 -15.90 15.81 18.59
CA LEU A 244 -14.57 15.26 18.38
C LEU A 244 -14.60 13.75 18.22
N PHE A 245 -14.15 13.26 17.06
CA PHE A 245 -13.82 11.86 16.87
C PHE A 245 -12.38 11.60 17.27
N VAL A 246 -12.17 10.73 18.23
CA VAL A 246 -10.84 10.31 18.67
C VAL A 246 -10.57 8.91 18.10
N ILE A 247 -9.59 8.81 17.20
CA ILE A 247 -9.27 7.60 16.48
C ILE A 247 -7.94 7.03 17.01
N GLY A 248 -8.01 5.85 17.58
CA GLY A 248 -6.88 5.22 18.26
C GLY A 248 -6.51 5.85 19.59
N GLY A 249 -5.75 5.11 20.40
CA GLY A 249 -5.30 5.55 21.72
C GLY A 249 -6.43 5.75 22.74
N SER A 250 -6.16 6.62 23.71
CA SER A 250 -7.07 6.89 24.83
C SER A 250 -7.89 8.16 24.63
N SER A 251 -9.02 8.26 25.36
CA SER A 251 -9.86 9.46 25.46
C SER A 251 -9.06 10.70 25.82
N VAL A 252 -9.43 11.84 25.26
CA VAL A 252 -8.91 13.18 25.65
C VAL A 252 -9.88 13.93 26.54
N LYS A 253 -10.98 13.29 26.95
CA LYS A 253 -12.00 13.86 27.83
C LYS A 253 -12.73 15.07 27.23
N HIS A 254 -12.87 15.09 25.90
CA HIS A 254 -13.69 16.11 25.25
C HIS A 254 -15.19 15.89 25.56
N PRO A 255 -15.99 16.94 25.83
CA PRO A 255 -17.40 16.79 26.24
C PRO A 255 -18.26 15.99 25.27
N ASN A 256 -18.04 16.15 23.98
CA ASN A 256 -18.76 15.44 22.89
C ASN A 256 -17.80 14.54 22.11
N GLU A 257 -17.04 13.70 22.83
CA GLU A 257 -16.10 12.76 22.25
C GLU A 257 -16.79 11.49 21.74
N ILE A 258 -16.36 11.05 20.56
CA ILE A 258 -16.62 9.69 20.08
C ILE A 258 -15.27 8.99 19.94
N LEU A 259 -14.96 8.11 20.89
CA LEU A 259 -13.73 7.34 20.90
C LEU A 259 -13.90 6.06 20.07
N LEU A 260 -13.14 5.95 18.99
CA LEU A 260 -13.06 4.77 18.13
C LEU A 260 -11.63 4.23 18.21
N SER A 261 -11.41 3.26 19.08
CA SER A 261 -10.08 2.75 19.42
C SER A 261 -10.14 1.25 19.72
N GLY A 262 -9.03 0.57 19.55
CA GLY A 262 -8.82 -0.82 19.93
C GLY A 262 -7.39 -1.06 20.41
N LEU A 263 -7.09 -2.30 20.80
CA LEU A 263 -5.76 -2.68 21.29
C LEU A 263 -4.70 -2.61 20.19
N THR A 264 -5.10 -2.83 18.95
CA THR A 264 -4.24 -2.73 17.76
C THR A 264 -4.84 -1.73 16.77
N LYS A 265 -4.05 -1.31 15.77
CA LYS A 265 -4.55 -0.49 14.67
C LYS A 265 -5.69 -1.18 13.89
N PHE A 266 -5.69 -2.50 13.82
CA PHE A 266 -6.76 -3.26 13.15
C PHE A 266 -8.06 -3.24 13.94
N ASP A 267 -7.98 -3.30 15.27
CA ASP A 267 -9.16 -3.14 16.13
C ASP A 267 -9.71 -1.72 16.01
N THR A 268 -8.85 -0.71 15.92
CA THR A 268 -9.23 0.68 15.65
C THR A 268 -9.96 0.81 14.30
N CYS A 269 -9.42 0.22 13.22
CA CYS A 269 -10.09 0.18 11.92
C CYS A 269 -11.45 -0.54 12.00
N THR A 270 -11.54 -1.63 12.76
CA THR A 270 -12.79 -2.36 12.98
C THR A 270 -13.82 -1.50 13.71
N ALA A 271 -13.41 -0.78 14.77
CA ALA A 271 -14.28 0.13 15.51
C ALA A 271 -14.83 1.25 14.61
N VAL A 272 -13.98 1.84 13.77
CA VAL A 272 -14.37 2.85 12.78
C VAL A 272 -15.34 2.26 11.75
N GLY A 273 -15.01 1.10 11.18
CA GLY A 273 -15.86 0.42 10.20
C GLY A 273 -17.25 0.08 10.76
N ASN A 274 -17.35 -0.37 12.01
CA ASN A 274 -18.63 -0.62 12.69
C ASN A 274 -19.41 0.67 12.89
N TYR A 275 -18.76 1.72 13.34
CA TYR A 275 -19.38 3.03 13.51
C TYR A 275 -19.95 3.60 12.19
N ILE A 276 -19.19 3.48 11.09
CA ILE A 276 -19.64 3.96 9.78
C ILE A 276 -20.86 3.18 9.28
N LYS A 277 -20.91 1.86 9.56
CA LYS A 277 -22.01 0.96 9.19
C LYS A 277 -23.22 1.03 10.13
N GLY A 278 -23.15 1.82 11.20
CA GLY A 278 -24.22 1.94 12.20
C GLY A 278 -24.40 0.67 13.05
N LYS A 279 -23.31 -0.04 13.31
CA LYS A 279 -23.28 -1.26 14.13
C LYS A 279 -22.68 -0.98 15.50
#